data_120685a534b05191dfdcd455ee7acd3a
#
_entry.id   120685a534b05191dfdcd455ee7acd3a
#
_cell.length_a   1.000
_cell.length_b   1.000
_cell.length_c   1.000
_cell.angle_alpha   90.00
_cell.angle_beta   90.00
_cell.angle_gamma   90.00
#
_symmetry.space_group_name_H-M   'P 1'
#
loop_
_entity.id
_entity.type
_entity.pdbx_description
1 polymer ?
#
loop_
_entity_poly.entity_id
_entity_poly.type
_entity_poly.pdbx_seq_one_letter_code
_entity_poly.pdbx_strand_id
1 'polypeptide(L)'
;MARLDVRVRTHLDSNVCYIAREGRPEERVTVRELSLSGALVVGLSTQLSEIFAIKPVLPGKGEVELLAKLVRQGKEGAAVRLFYSDQDTMQALWEHIRDNLPPTDSCPYCRHPDDSREGSCDKCGLYLNFSNKNYLERHIENTFAQRLNIRLSRLNLEHIQKIIQFVDAKLLKVQHRSPDKEFLGTCQGMLSVFSMVRKVAPTEMSVLLLGESGTGKELTARSLHHLSSRRDGPFVAVNCAAIPETLLEAELFGYEKGAFTGAYATKKGKFESADGGTLFLDEIGDLPAALQAKLLRFLEDRLVQPVGSAHSRKIDVRIVAATNCDLQRAMAQGQFRTDLFYRLNSFTIKLPPLRERGEDKVRLARHFLEKFSRSENRFMEFSDEALDAIRNHTWPGNVRELENKVRRGFLMATGRVVDPECMELDQGGPAPVPEADCKPGATQKDYVIKVLEQNGYVIARAARQLNISRPSMYALIKKHGINIDNMK
;
A
#
# COMPACT_ATOMS: atom_id res chain seq x y z
N MET A 1 -31.99 -21.68 -7.08
CA MET A 1 -30.56 -21.67 -6.83
C MET A 1 -30.30 -22.34 -5.50
N ALA A 2 -29.67 -23.49 -5.53
CA ALA A 2 -29.41 -24.30 -4.37
C ALA A 2 -28.44 -23.59 -3.42
N ARG A 3 -28.76 -23.50 -2.17
CA ARG A 3 -27.87 -23.03 -1.12
C ARG A 3 -27.05 -24.22 -0.66
N LEU A 4 -25.81 -24.32 -1.04
CA LEU A 4 -24.88 -25.31 -0.50
C LEU A 4 -24.56 -24.96 0.96
N ASP A 5 -25.52 -25.24 1.85
CA ASP A 5 -25.40 -24.89 3.26
C ASP A 5 -26.11 -25.92 4.13
N VAL A 6 -25.37 -26.43 5.08
CA VAL A 6 -25.86 -27.46 5.99
C VAL A 6 -26.73 -26.82 7.05
N ARG A 7 -27.96 -27.36 7.27
CA ARG A 7 -28.89 -26.89 8.27
C ARG A 7 -29.11 -27.94 9.33
N VAL A 8 -29.12 -27.50 10.56
CA VAL A 8 -29.51 -28.32 11.71
C VAL A 8 -30.78 -27.76 12.33
N ARG A 9 -31.66 -28.66 12.76
CA ARG A 9 -32.78 -28.29 13.63
C ARG A 9 -32.23 -28.09 15.02
N THR A 10 -32.59 -26.97 15.63
CA THR A 10 -32.14 -26.61 16.97
C THR A 10 -33.26 -25.92 17.71
N HIS A 11 -33.14 -25.80 19.04
CA HIS A 11 -34.04 -25.03 19.87
C HIS A 11 -33.18 -24.17 20.80
N LEU A 12 -32.74 -23.04 20.30
CA LEU A 12 -31.86 -22.15 21.04
C LEU A 12 -32.62 -20.90 21.46
N ASP A 13 -32.59 -20.60 22.74
CA ASP A 13 -33.06 -19.33 23.25
C ASP A 13 -32.09 -18.24 22.79
N SER A 14 -32.65 -17.13 22.38
CA SER A 14 -31.87 -16.01 21.82
C SER A 14 -32.55 -14.68 22.14
N ASN A 15 -31.74 -13.67 22.30
CA ASN A 15 -32.17 -12.27 22.37
C ASN A 15 -31.93 -11.56 21.05
N VAL A 16 -32.83 -10.65 20.66
CA VAL A 16 -32.65 -9.77 19.50
C VAL A 16 -32.44 -8.35 19.97
N CYS A 17 -31.31 -7.77 19.56
CA CYS A 17 -30.94 -6.39 19.84
C CYS A 17 -30.99 -5.56 18.54
N TYR A 18 -31.61 -4.39 18.60
CA TYR A 18 -31.74 -3.47 17.46
C TYR A 18 -30.57 -2.49 17.41
N ILE A 19 -29.70 -2.59 16.40
CA ILE A 19 -28.48 -1.78 16.28
C ILE A 19 -28.80 -0.30 15.97
N ALA A 20 -29.88 -0.03 15.24
CA ALA A 20 -30.22 1.33 14.78
C ALA A 20 -31.13 2.12 15.72
N ARG A 21 -31.57 1.58 16.85
CA ARG A 21 -32.50 2.22 17.77
C ARG A 21 -32.08 2.01 19.22
N GLU A 22 -31.26 2.91 19.72
CA GLU A 22 -30.91 2.94 21.14
C GLU A 22 -32.17 3.07 21.99
N GLY A 23 -32.35 2.15 22.97
CA GLY A 23 -33.42 2.19 23.95
C GLY A 23 -34.65 1.28 23.68
N ARG A 24 -34.66 0.46 22.62
CA ARG A 24 -35.68 -0.62 22.53
C ARG A 24 -35.29 -1.80 23.42
N PRO A 25 -36.27 -2.38 24.13
CA PRO A 25 -36.03 -3.62 24.91
C PRO A 25 -35.63 -4.76 23.97
N GLU A 26 -34.75 -5.64 24.46
CA GLU A 26 -34.41 -6.89 23.78
C GLU A 26 -35.64 -7.78 23.65
N GLU A 27 -35.88 -8.34 22.45
CA GLU A 27 -36.96 -9.31 22.23
C GLU A 27 -36.42 -10.72 22.41
N ARG A 28 -37.10 -11.53 23.20
CA ARG A 28 -36.81 -12.97 23.32
C ARG A 28 -37.37 -13.72 22.11
N VAL A 29 -36.51 -14.49 21.47
CA VAL A 29 -36.83 -15.29 20.29
C VAL A 29 -36.23 -16.69 20.41
N THR A 30 -36.73 -17.63 19.61
CA THR A 30 -36.17 -18.98 19.55
C THR A 30 -35.65 -19.26 18.15
N VAL A 31 -34.41 -19.74 18.04
CA VAL A 31 -33.81 -20.19 16.78
C VAL A 31 -34.14 -21.65 16.58
N ARG A 32 -34.95 -21.97 15.55
CA ARG A 32 -35.40 -23.36 15.24
C ARG A 32 -34.55 -24.08 14.22
N GLU A 33 -34.02 -23.37 13.26
CA GLU A 33 -33.07 -23.90 12.28
C GLU A 33 -31.87 -22.98 12.19
N LEU A 34 -30.71 -23.57 12.09
CA LEU A 34 -29.43 -22.84 12.05
C LEU A 34 -28.54 -23.41 10.96
N SER A 35 -27.89 -22.52 10.23
CA SER A 35 -26.85 -22.82 9.26
C SER A 35 -25.80 -21.70 9.27
N LEU A 36 -24.66 -21.93 8.66
CA LEU A 36 -23.61 -20.88 8.55
C LEU A 36 -24.08 -19.61 7.84
N SER A 37 -25.11 -19.66 6.98
CA SER A 37 -25.56 -18.50 6.21
C SER A 37 -26.89 -17.93 6.65
N GLY A 38 -27.61 -18.57 7.58
CA GLY A 38 -28.93 -18.10 8.00
C GLY A 38 -29.58 -18.94 9.08
N ALA A 39 -30.64 -18.40 9.64
CA ALA A 39 -31.43 -19.05 10.68
C ALA A 39 -32.92 -18.88 10.41
N LEU A 40 -33.73 -19.78 11.01
CA LEU A 40 -35.18 -19.63 11.15
C LEU A 40 -35.49 -19.28 12.61
N VAL A 41 -36.02 -18.08 12.79
CA VAL A 41 -36.26 -17.47 14.11
C VAL A 41 -37.78 -17.36 14.34
N VAL A 42 -38.25 -17.78 15.51
CA VAL A 42 -39.65 -17.71 15.93
C VAL A 42 -39.79 -16.74 17.09
N GLY A 43 -40.90 -16.00 17.12
CA GLY A 43 -41.16 -14.99 18.16
C GLY A 43 -40.77 -13.57 17.80
N LEU A 44 -40.30 -13.34 16.59
CA LEU A 44 -39.93 -12.00 16.10
C LEU A 44 -41.21 -11.20 15.79
N SER A 45 -41.40 -10.07 16.48
CA SER A 45 -42.70 -9.39 16.53
C SER A 45 -42.91 -8.31 15.46
N THR A 46 -41.89 -7.91 14.66
CA THR A 46 -42.03 -6.74 13.79
C THR A 46 -41.41 -6.85 12.40
N GLN A 47 -41.95 -6.06 11.44
CA GLN A 47 -41.40 -5.86 10.10
C GLN A 47 -40.03 -5.17 10.21
N LEU A 48 -38.97 -5.96 10.10
CA LEU A 48 -37.57 -5.51 10.17
C LEU A 48 -37.00 -5.40 8.77
N SER A 49 -36.76 -4.19 8.32
CA SER A 49 -35.99 -3.92 7.09
C SER A 49 -34.50 -3.74 7.36
N GLU A 50 -34.09 -3.59 8.62
CA GLU A 50 -32.76 -3.22 9.06
C GLU A 50 -31.94 -4.44 9.52
N ILE A 51 -30.61 -4.23 9.68
CA ILE A 51 -29.71 -5.21 10.28
C ILE A 51 -29.86 -5.13 11.79
N PHE A 52 -29.95 -6.29 12.44
CA PHE A 52 -30.08 -6.45 13.88
C PHE A 52 -29.15 -7.55 14.39
N ALA A 53 -28.86 -7.57 15.68
CA ALA A 53 -28.07 -8.62 16.30
C ALA A 53 -29.00 -9.70 16.87
N ILE A 54 -28.64 -10.99 16.67
CA ILE A 54 -29.25 -12.14 17.36
C ILE A 54 -28.17 -12.73 18.24
N LYS A 55 -28.53 -13.02 19.50
CA LYS A 55 -27.60 -13.55 20.49
C LYS A 55 -28.06 -14.95 20.96
N PRO A 56 -27.88 -16.00 20.13
CA PRO A 56 -28.22 -17.37 20.56
C PRO A 56 -27.25 -17.85 21.63
N VAL A 57 -27.82 -18.57 22.62
CA VAL A 57 -27.01 -19.23 23.65
C VAL A 57 -26.64 -20.62 23.15
N LEU A 58 -25.36 -20.79 22.78
CA LEU A 58 -24.83 -22.07 22.31
C LEU A 58 -24.44 -22.97 23.53
N PRO A 59 -24.88 -24.22 23.57
CA PRO A 59 -24.52 -25.15 24.66
C PRO A 59 -23.00 -25.28 24.78
N GLY A 60 -22.48 -25.09 25.99
CA GLY A 60 -21.01 -25.16 26.28
C GLY A 60 -20.14 -23.98 25.83
N LYS A 61 -20.73 -23.00 25.12
CA LYS A 61 -19.98 -21.82 24.58
C LYS A 61 -20.56 -20.48 25.01
N GLY A 62 -21.76 -20.47 25.60
CA GLY A 62 -22.41 -19.25 26.04
C GLY A 62 -23.12 -18.47 24.92
N GLU A 63 -23.33 -17.19 25.16
CA GLU A 63 -24.02 -16.28 24.25
C GLU A 63 -23.06 -15.84 23.12
N VAL A 64 -23.55 -15.94 21.86
CA VAL A 64 -22.76 -15.61 20.66
C VAL A 64 -23.52 -14.55 19.85
N GLU A 65 -22.90 -13.42 19.59
CA GLU A 65 -23.53 -12.31 18.84
C GLU A 65 -23.37 -12.48 17.33
N LEU A 66 -24.51 -12.56 16.63
CA LEU A 66 -24.61 -12.73 15.19
C LEU A 66 -25.39 -11.58 14.57
N LEU A 67 -24.82 -10.88 13.62
CA LEU A 67 -25.54 -9.89 12.83
C LEU A 67 -26.51 -10.59 11.86
N ALA A 68 -27.75 -10.12 11.81
CA ALA A 68 -28.80 -10.73 11.00
C ALA A 68 -29.58 -9.70 10.19
N LYS A 69 -30.09 -10.12 9.04
CA LYS A 69 -31.04 -9.36 8.21
C LYS A 69 -32.23 -10.25 7.85
N LEU A 70 -33.44 -9.73 8.04
CA LEU A 70 -34.65 -10.39 7.63
C LEU A 70 -34.68 -10.64 6.12
N VAL A 71 -34.95 -11.86 5.70
CA VAL A 71 -35.08 -12.25 4.28
C VAL A 71 -36.57 -12.46 3.91
N ARG A 72 -37.32 -13.14 4.76
CA ARG A 72 -38.76 -13.36 4.61
C ARG A 72 -39.38 -13.69 5.97
N GLN A 73 -40.67 -13.36 6.12
CA GLN A 73 -41.48 -13.75 7.26
C GLN A 73 -42.57 -14.68 6.76
N GLY A 74 -42.83 -15.77 7.49
CA GLY A 74 -43.81 -16.77 7.14
C GLY A 74 -44.53 -17.30 8.38
N LYS A 75 -45.50 -18.23 8.20
CA LYS A 75 -46.27 -18.83 9.30
C LYS A 75 -45.39 -19.62 10.29
N GLU A 76 -44.25 -20.14 9.84
CA GLU A 76 -43.33 -20.97 10.65
C GLU A 76 -42.25 -20.14 11.36
N GLY A 77 -42.14 -18.85 11.05
CA GLY A 77 -41.15 -17.94 11.61
C GLY A 77 -40.51 -17.03 10.58
N ALA A 78 -39.51 -16.27 11.02
CA ALA A 78 -38.76 -15.33 10.24
C ALA A 78 -37.45 -15.98 9.75
N ALA A 79 -37.27 -16.08 8.44
CA ALA A 79 -35.98 -16.51 7.88
C ALA A 79 -35.03 -15.31 7.81
N VAL A 80 -33.89 -15.41 8.46
CA VAL A 80 -32.89 -14.38 8.53
C VAL A 80 -31.58 -14.84 7.86
N ARG A 81 -30.83 -13.89 7.32
CA ARG A 81 -29.47 -14.09 6.82
C ARG A 81 -28.49 -13.65 7.89
N LEU A 82 -27.49 -14.47 8.16
CA LEU A 82 -26.46 -14.19 9.13
C LEU A 82 -25.24 -13.54 8.47
N PHE A 83 -24.57 -12.65 9.22
CA PHE A 83 -23.30 -12.02 8.89
C PHE A 83 -22.39 -12.16 10.11
N TYR A 84 -21.11 -12.40 9.88
CA TYR A 84 -20.13 -12.61 10.94
C TYR A 84 -19.25 -11.38 11.13
N SER A 85 -18.94 -11.09 12.38
CA SER A 85 -18.02 -10.03 12.78
C SER A 85 -16.57 -10.52 12.93
N ASP A 86 -16.40 -11.81 13.29
CA ASP A 86 -15.10 -12.41 13.59
C ASP A 86 -15.06 -13.91 13.27
N GLN A 87 -13.84 -14.47 13.27
CA GLN A 87 -13.59 -15.88 12.96
C GLN A 87 -13.98 -16.82 14.12
N ASP A 88 -13.84 -16.35 15.35
CA ASP A 88 -14.12 -17.17 16.55
C ASP A 88 -15.61 -17.45 16.68
N THR A 89 -16.45 -16.43 16.45
CA THR A 89 -17.92 -16.55 16.37
C THR A 89 -18.35 -17.58 15.32
N MET A 90 -17.72 -17.52 14.15
CA MET A 90 -18.04 -18.45 13.06
C MET A 90 -17.61 -19.88 13.37
N GLN A 91 -16.46 -20.05 14.01
CA GLN A 91 -15.96 -21.34 14.47
C GLN A 91 -16.89 -21.96 15.54
N ALA A 92 -17.31 -21.15 16.52
CA ALA A 92 -18.24 -21.59 17.56
C ALA A 92 -19.59 -22.07 16.97
N LEU A 93 -20.11 -21.33 16.00
CA LEU A 93 -21.35 -21.70 15.30
C LEU A 93 -21.18 -22.98 14.48
N TRP A 94 -20.08 -23.14 13.78
CA TRP A 94 -19.77 -24.34 13.00
C TRP A 94 -19.68 -25.58 13.89
N GLU A 95 -18.99 -25.50 15.01
CA GLU A 95 -18.87 -26.61 15.93
C GLU A 95 -20.23 -27.03 16.47
N HIS A 96 -21.09 -26.07 16.81
CA HIS A 96 -22.49 -26.39 17.21
C HIS A 96 -23.28 -27.05 16.09
N ILE A 97 -23.16 -26.59 14.84
CA ILE A 97 -23.84 -27.19 13.68
C ILE A 97 -23.32 -28.61 13.45
N ARG A 98 -22.02 -28.83 13.47
CA ARG A 98 -21.38 -30.13 13.27
C ARG A 98 -21.82 -31.15 14.31
N ASP A 99 -21.84 -30.75 15.57
CA ASP A 99 -22.18 -31.64 16.69
C ASP A 99 -23.67 -32.02 16.74
N ASN A 100 -24.54 -31.25 16.05
CA ASN A 100 -25.97 -31.52 15.92
C ASN A 100 -26.41 -32.03 14.53
N LEU A 101 -25.44 -32.41 13.67
CA LEU A 101 -25.77 -33.06 12.41
C LEU A 101 -26.41 -34.42 12.65
N PRO A 102 -27.56 -34.73 11.99
CA PRO A 102 -28.18 -36.05 12.13
C PRO A 102 -27.21 -37.13 11.58
N PRO A 103 -27.10 -38.28 12.23
CA PRO A 103 -26.38 -39.42 11.69
C PRO A 103 -27.18 -39.96 10.46
N THR A 104 -26.74 -39.62 9.27
CA THR A 104 -27.38 -40.05 8.02
C THR A 104 -26.36 -40.57 7.04
N ASP A 105 -26.71 -41.66 6.36
CA ASP A 105 -25.97 -42.25 5.25
C ASP A 105 -26.25 -41.49 3.92
N SER A 106 -26.70 -40.27 4.02
CA SER A 106 -27.07 -39.42 2.89
C SER A 106 -26.59 -37.97 3.09
N CYS A 107 -26.35 -37.28 1.98
CA CYS A 107 -25.94 -35.90 1.99
C CYS A 107 -26.93 -35.02 2.78
N PRO A 108 -26.54 -34.31 3.83
CA PRO A 108 -27.42 -33.51 4.68
C PRO A 108 -28.10 -32.35 3.94
N TYR A 109 -27.62 -32.03 2.74
CA TYR A 109 -28.18 -30.97 1.91
C TYR A 109 -29.21 -31.47 0.87
N CYS A 110 -28.80 -32.42 0.00
CA CYS A 110 -29.66 -32.88 -1.10
C CYS A 110 -30.29 -34.25 -0.85
N ARG A 111 -29.97 -34.89 0.27
CA ARG A 111 -30.44 -36.23 0.71
C ARG A 111 -30.08 -37.35 -0.30
N HIS A 112 -29.08 -37.11 -1.15
CA HIS A 112 -28.56 -38.15 -2.04
C HIS A 112 -27.84 -39.19 -1.17
N PRO A 113 -28.08 -40.51 -1.36
CA PRO A 113 -27.28 -41.53 -0.71
C PRO A 113 -25.84 -41.38 -1.10
N ASP A 114 -24.96 -41.26 -0.15
CA ASP A 114 -23.53 -41.07 -0.40
C ASP A 114 -22.74 -41.81 0.68
N ASP A 115 -22.12 -42.92 0.28
CA ASP A 115 -21.35 -43.78 1.17
C ASP A 115 -19.94 -43.25 1.43
N SER A 116 -19.52 -42.21 0.72
CA SER A 116 -18.19 -41.63 0.85
C SER A 116 -18.14 -40.40 1.76
N ARG A 117 -17.95 -40.61 3.06
CA ARG A 117 -17.77 -39.50 4.05
C ARG A 117 -16.48 -38.70 3.89
N GLU A 118 -15.69 -38.94 2.85
CA GLU A 118 -14.36 -38.34 2.65
C GLU A 118 -14.24 -37.35 1.47
N GLY A 119 -15.32 -37.14 0.73
CA GLY A 119 -15.29 -36.34 -0.50
C GLY A 119 -16.35 -35.24 -0.56
N SER A 120 -16.71 -34.88 -1.77
CA SER A 120 -17.83 -34.00 -2.08
C SER A 120 -19.01 -34.81 -2.60
N CYS A 121 -20.24 -34.47 -2.22
CA CYS A 121 -21.44 -35.12 -2.73
C CYS A 121 -21.53 -35.02 -4.25
N ASP A 122 -21.66 -36.14 -4.94
CA ASP A 122 -21.66 -36.22 -6.41
C ASP A 122 -22.83 -35.45 -7.04
N LYS A 123 -23.94 -35.32 -6.31
CA LYS A 123 -25.15 -34.65 -6.79
C LYS A 123 -25.11 -33.13 -6.62
N CYS A 124 -24.61 -32.61 -5.49
CA CYS A 124 -24.72 -31.20 -5.15
C CYS A 124 -23.37 -30.53 -4.91
N GLY A 125 -22.28 -31.28 -4.88
CA GLY A 125 -20.92 -30.78 -4.66
C GLY A 125 -20.66 -30.33 -3.22
N LEU A 126 -21.55 -30.63 -2.25
CA LEU A 126 -21.28 -30.30 -0.85
C LEU A 126 -20.11 -31.14 -0.35
N TYR A 127 -19.10 -30.50 0.24
CA TYR A 127 -18.00 -31.21 0.88
C TYR A 127 -18.48 -31.88 2.16
N LEU A 128 -18.29 -33.20 2.27
CA LEU A 128 -18.88 -34.01 3.33
C LEU A 128 -17.94 -34.36 4.49
N ASN A 129 -16.64 -34.11 4.34
CA ASN A 129 -15.70 -34.36 5.44
C ASN A 129 -15.77 -33.25 6.50
N PHE A 130 -16.80 -33.34 7.37
CA PHE A 130 -17.06 -32.37 8.46
C PHE A 130 -16.02 -32.43 9.59
N SER A 131 -15.23 -33.49 9.65
CA SER A 131 -14.15 -33.65 10.65
C SER A 131 -12.85 -32.97 10.24
N ASN A 132 -12.74 -32.48 9.01
CA ASN A 132 -11.55 -31.76 8.54
C ASN A 132 -11.40 -30.42 9.26
N LYS A 133 -10.23 -30.18 9.86
CA LYS A 133 -9.94 -28.92 10.58
C LYS A 133 -10.10 -27.68 9.70
N ASN A 134 -9.87 -27.82 8.39
CA ASN A 134 -9.96 -26.73 7.42
C ASN A 134 -11.33 -26.71 6.70
N TYR A 135 -12.33 -27.47 7.18
CA TYR A 135 -13.66 -27.51 6.56
C TYR A 135 -14.28 -26.12 6.41
N LEU A 136 -14.21 -25.34 7.48
CA LEU A 136 -14.81 -24.00 7.53
C LEU A 136 -14.17 -23.06 6.48
N GLU A 137 -12.84 -23.06 6.35
CA GLU A 137 -12.13 -22.24 5.35
C GLU A 137 -12.53 -22.65 3.92
N ARG A 138 -12.52 -23.94 3.60
CA ARG A 138 -12.94 -24.45 2.28
C ARG A 138 -14.40 -24.17 1.98
N HIS A 139 -15.28 -24.31 2.96
CA HIS A 139 -16.71 -24.02 2.78
C HIS A 139 -16.95 -22.53 2.54
N ILE A 140 -16.23 -21.67 3.23
CA ILE A 140 -16.27 -20.21 3.06
C ILE A 140 -15.76 -19.83 1.68
N GLU A 141 -14.57 -20.29 1.29
CA GLU A 141 -13.98 -20.00 -0.02
C GLU A 141 -14.90 -20.41 -1.16
N ASN A 142 -15.39 -21.65 -1.17
CA ASN A 142 -16.27 -22.14 -2.23
C ASN A 142 -17.63 -21.45 -2.23
N THR A 143 -18.25 -21.25 -1.08
CA THR A 143 -19.63 -20.70 -1.00
C THR A 143 -19.60 -19.18 -1.22
N PHE A 144 -18.59 -18.48 -0.69
CA PHE A 144 -18.47 -17.04 -0.80
C PHE A 144 -18.03 -16.62 -2.21
N ALA A 145 -17.05 -17.29 -2.80
CA ALA A 145 -16.59 -17.04 -4.17
C ALA A 145 -17.71 -17.28 -5.19
N GLN A 146 -18.45 -18.37 -5.08
CA GLN A 146 -19.60 -18.63 -5.95
C GLN A 146 -20.71 -17.59 -5.80
N ARG A 147 -21.04 -17.18 -4.57
CA ARG A 147 -22.05 -16.13 -4.32
C ARG A 147 -21.62 -14.76 -4.83
N LEU A 148 -20.33 -14.43 -4.69
CA LEU A 148 -19.76 -13.20 -5.18
C LEU A 148 -19.83 -13.17 -6.71
N ASN A 149 -19.39 -14.22 -7.39
CA ASN A 149 -19.43 -14.33 -8.86
C ASN A 149 -20.87 -14.22 -9.41
N ILE A 150 -21.87 -14.88 -8.78
CA ILE A 150 -23.26 -14.79 -9.20
C ILE A 150 -23.82 -13.38 -9.01
N ARG A 151 -23.39 -12.64 -7.98
CA ARG A 151 -23.82 -11.26 -7.77
C ARG A 151 -23.12 -10.30 -8.73
N LEU A 152 -21.83 -10.46 -8.92
CA LEU A 152 -21.04 -9.64 -9.86
C LEU A 152 -21.54 -9.79 -11.29
N SER A 153 -21.94 -11.01 -11.73
CA SER A 153 -22.47 -11.24 -13.08
C SER A 153 -23.83 -10.58 -13.35
N ARG A 154 -24.52 -10.08 -12.34
CA ARG A 154 -25.80 -9.36 -12.45
C ARG A 154 -25.67 -7.84 -12.35
N LEU A 155 -24.46 -7.35 -12.11
CA LEU A 155 -24.16 -5.92 -12.01
C LEU A 155 -23.62 -5.42 -13.34
N ASN A 156 -23.92 -4.17 -13.66
CA ASN A 156 -23.27 -3.50 -14.78
C ASN A 156 -21.83 -3.13 -14.40
N LEU A 157 -21.02 -2.81 -15.39
CA LEU A 157 -19.59 -2.51 -15.22
C LEU A 157 -19.34 -1.37 -14.22
N GLU A 158 -20.20 -0.35 -14.22
CA GLU A 158 -20.10 0.80 -13.31
C GLU A 158 -20.29 0.39 -11.83
N HIS A 159 -21.28 -0.47 -11.55
CA HIS A 159 -21.51 -0.99 -10.20
C HIS A 159 -20.37 -1.91 -9.74
N ILE A 160 -19.81 -2.72 -10.65
CA ILE A 160 -18.65 -3.57 -10.36
C ILE A 160 -17.44 -2.70 -10.01
N GLN A 161 -17.17 -1.64 -10.76
CA GLN A 161 -16.09 -0.70 -10.47
C GLN A 161 -16.26 -0.01 -9.12
N LYS A 162 -17.48 0.44 -8.77
CA LYS A 162 -17.78 1.04 -7.46
C LYS A 162 -17.57 0.04 -6.31
N ILE A 163 -17.94 -1.23 -6.51
CA ILE A 163 -17.72 -2.28 -5.51
C ILE A 163 -16.23 -2.57 -5.35
N ILE A 164 -15.49 -2.70 -6.44
CA ILE A 164 -14.04 -2.89 -6.42
C ILE A 164 -13.37 -1.73 -5.68
N GLN A 165 -13.71 -0.49 -6.01
CA GLN A 165 -13.20 0.71 -5.33
C GLN A 165 -13.55 0.70 -3.82
N PHE A 166 -14.75 0.29 -3.46
CA PHE A 166 -15.17 0.19 -2.05
C PHE A 166 -14.43 -0.92 -1.30
N VAL A 167 -14.27 -2.10 -1.92
CA VAL A 167 -13.52 -3.23 -1.36
C VAL A 167 -12.06 -2.87 -1.23
N ASP A 168 -11.44 -2.28 -2.27
CA ASP A 168 -10.08 -1.79 -2.23
C ASP A 168 -9.88 -0.76 -1.11
N ALA A 169 -10.79 0.22 -0.98
CA ALA A 169 -10.75 1.20 0.09
C ALA A 169 -10.90 0.59 1.50
N LYS A 170 -11.69 -0.49 1.63
CA LYS A 170 -11.87 -1.23 2.89
C LYS A 170 -10.68 -2.15 3.19
N LEU A 171 -10.22 -2.92 2.20
CA LEU A 171 -9.02 -3.76 2.33
C LEU A 171 -7.78 -2.91 2.61
N LEU A 172 -7.65 -1.75 1.96
CA LEU A 172 -6.63 -0.77 2.28
C LEU A 172 -6.74 -0.27 3.72
N LYS A 173 -7.96 -0.03 4.26
CA LYS A 173 -8.16 0.33 5.67
C LYS A 173 -7.85 -0.80 6.64
N VAL A 174 -8.12 -2.05 6.29
CA VAL A 174 -7.81 -3.23 7.12
C VAL A 174 -6.33 -3.61 7.01
N GLN A 175 -5.72 -3.41 5.85
CA GLN A 175 -4.28 -3.64 5.63
C GLN A 175 -3.41 -2.50 6.15
N HIS A 176 -3.96 -1.31 6.35
CA HIS A 176 -3.26 -0.11 6.81
C HIS A 176 -3.57 0.24 8.27
N ARG A 177 -3.26 -0.66 9.20
CA ARG A 177 -2.81 -0.25 10.53
C ARG A 177 -1.29 -0.06 10.54
N SER A 178 -0.73 0.52 9.48
CA SER A 178 0.53 1.24 9.57
C SER A 178 0.21 2.62 10.17
N PRO A 179 0.95 3.09 11.16
CA PRO A 179 0.77 4.45 11.71
C PRO A 179 1.00 5.53 10.65
N ASP A 180 1.68 5.22 9.54
CA ASP A 180 1.86 6.11 8.39
C ASP A 180 0.74 5.91 7.37
N LYS A 181 -0.32 6.72 7.49
CA LYS A 181 -1.43 6.83 6.52
C LYS A 181 -0.97 7.25 5.10
N GLU A 182 0.30 7.52 4.92
CA GLU A 182 0.87 8.10 3.69
C GLU A 182 1.52 7.06 2.76
N PHE A 183 1.72 5.79 3.21
CA PHE A 183 2.36 4.76 2.39
C PHE A 183 1.35 4.05 1.50
N LEU A 184 1.05 4.65 0.33
CA LEU A 184 0.00 4.22 -0.59
C LEU A 184 0.58 3.57 -1.85
N GLY A 185 -0.10 2.53 -2.34
CA GLY A 185 0.20 1.87 -3.61
C GLY A 185 -0.66 0.62 -3.81
N THR A 186 -1.08 0.38 -5.03
CA THR A 186 -1.91 -0.78 -5.41
C THR A 186 -1.39 -1.51 -6.64
N CYS A 187 -0.39 -0.95 -7.32
CA CYS A 187 0.25 -1.64 -8.43
C CYS A 187 0.99 -2.89 -7.92
N GLN A 188 1.16 -3.88 -8.78
CA GLN A 188 1.80 -5.15 -8.46
C GLN A 188 3.20 -4.97 -7.85
N GLY A 189 3.97 -4.00 -8.36
CA GLY A 189 5.29 -3.67 -7.82
C GLY A 189 5.23 -3.21 -6.36
N MET A 190 4.29 -2.31 -6.01
CA MET A 190 4.12 -1.83 -4.64
C MET A 190 3.55 -2.91 -3.71
N LEU A 191 2.63 -3.76 -4.19
CA LEU A 191 2.13 -4.90 -3.41
C LEU A 191 3.26 -5.88 -3.04
N SER A 192 4.18 -6.11 -3.96
CA SER A 192 5.40 -6.91 -3.70
C SER A 192 6.29 -6.24 -2.64
N VAL A 193 6.49 -4.90 -2.72
CA VAL A 193 7.23 -4.14 -1.70
C VAL A 193 6.56 -4.29 -0.34
N PHE A 194 5.25 -4.10 -0.23
CA PHE A 194 4.52 -4.26 1.04
C PHE A 194 4.64 -5.68 1.62
N SER A 195 4.57 -6.70 0.77
CA SER A 195 4.77 -8.10 1.18
C SER A 195 6.17 -8.32 1.74
N MET A 196 7.22 -7.80 1.07
CA MET A 196 8.61 -7.89 1.54
C MET A 196 8.82 -7.13 2.86
N VAL A 197 8.27 -5.92 2.98
CA VAL A 197 8.32 -5.14 4.22
C VAL A 197 7.74 -5.93 5.38
N ARG A 198 6.54 -6.52 5.23
CA ARG A 198 5.91 -7.33 6.29
C ARG A 198 6.72 -8.57 6.68
N LYS A 199 7.35 -9.22 5.71
CA LYS A 199 8.17 -10.43 5.96
C LYS A 199 9.46 -10.11 6.71
N VAL A 200 10.13 -9.00 6.36
CA VAL A 200 11.44 -8.67 6.92
C VAL A 200 11.37 -7.77 8.16
N ALA A 201 10.27 -7.02 8.36
CA ALA A 201 10.13 -6.12 9.51
C ALA A 201 10.33 -6.80 10.87
N PRO A 202 9.78 -8.01 11.15
CA PRO A 202 9.97 -8.67 12.45
C PRO A 202 11.39 -9.20 12.68
N THR A 203 12.25 -9.20 11.68
CA THR A 203 13.63 -9.72 11.78
C THR A 203 14.61 -8.61 12.17
N GLU A 204 15.78 -8.99 12.68
CA GLU A 204 16.90 -8.08 12.97
C GLU A 204 17.85 -7.87 11.77
N MET A 205 17.49 -8.38 10.59
CA MET A 205 18.33 -8.25 9.38
C MET A 205 18.48 -6.79 8.98
N SER A 206 19.67 -6.45 8.47
CA SER A 206 19.88 -5.18 7.77
C SER A 206 19.09 -5.17 6.44
N VAL A 207 18.49 -4.03 6.12
CA VAL A 207 17.67 -3.89 4.91
C VAL A 207 18.26 -2.80 4.04
N LEU A 208 18.46 -3.13 2.75
CA LEU A 208 18.89 -2.18 1.73
C LEU A 208 17.70 -1.79 0.84
N LEU A 209 17.33 -0.52 0.84
CA LEU A 209 16.27 0.05 0.00
C LEU A 209 16.87 0.66 -1.26
N LEU A 210 16.52 0.12 -2.41
CA LEU A 210 16.95 0.63 -3.71
C LEU A 210 15.81 1.34 -4.43
N GLY A 211 16.09 2.47 -5.04
CA GLY A 211 15.11 3.19 -5.85
C GLY A 211 15.50 4.63 -6.09
N GLU A 212 14.94 5.21 -7.14
CA GLU A 212 15.18 6.59 -7.52
C GLU A 212 14.83 7.58 -6.39
N SER A 213 15.36 8.79 -6.47
CA SER A 213 15.00 9.85 -5.53
C SER A 213 13.50 10.13 -5.58
N GLY A 214 12.88 10.33 -4.40
CA GLY A 214 11.46 10.64 -4.30
C GLY A 214 10.51 9.45 -4.47
N THR A 215 10.98 8.20 -4.53
CA THR A 215 10.12 6.98 -4.66
C THR A 215 9.44 6.56 -3.36
N GLY A 216 9.85 7.11 -2.18
CA GLY A 216 9.30 6.81 -0.87
C GLY A 216 10.18 5.88 -0.03
N LYS A 217 11.50 5.86 -0.22
CA LYS A 217 12.46 5.07 0.56
C LYS A 217 12.35 5.32 2.06
N GLU A 218 12.23 6.58 2.48
CA GLU A 218 12.09 6.95 3.91
C GLU A 218 10.76 6.42 4.50
N LEU A 219 9.63 6.55 3.79
CA LEU A 219 8.36 6.00 4.25
C LEU A 219 8.43 4.47 4.38
N THR A 220 9.14 3.80 3.47
CA THR A 220 9.39 2.36 3.55
C THR A 220 10.20 2.00 4.79
N ALA A 221 11.25 2.77 5.10
CA ALA A 221 12.08 2.57 6.31
C ALA A 221 11.26 2.79 7.60
N ARG A 222 10.42 3.83 7.65
CA ARG A 222 9.50 4.07 8.77
C ARG A 222 8.51 2.90 8.94
N SER A 223 7.94 2.40 7.85
CA SER A 223 7.04 1.23 7.90
C SER A 223 7.75 -0.03 8.37
N LEU A 224 9.02 -0.26 7.97
CA LEU A 224 9.85 -1.34 8.50
C LEU A 224 10.04 -1.24 10.02
N HIS A 225 10.32 -0.04 10.52
CA HIS A 225 10.48 0.21 11.95
C HIS A 225 9.18 -0.04 12.72
N HIS A 226 8.06 0.55 12.27
CA HIS A 226 6.75 0.43 12.93
C HIS A 226 6.19 -1.00 12.96
N LEU A 227 6.55 -1.83 11.99
CA LEU A 227 6.16 -3.25 11.93
C LEU A 227 7.19 -4.18 12.60
N SER A 228 8.27 -3.65 13.15
CA SER A 228 9.33 -4.42 13.80
C SER A 228 9.09 -4.63 15.31
N SER A 229 9.91 -5.52 15.90
CA SER A 229 10.01 -5.68 17.37
C SER A 229 10.49 -4.42 18.09
N ARG A 230 11.13 -3.47 17.32
CA ARG A 230 11.71 -2.22 17.83
C ARG A 230 10.80 -0.99 17.63
N ARG A 231 9.52 -1.18 17.33
CA ARG A 231 8.56 -0.12 17.02
C ARG A 231 8.39 0.95 18.09
N ASP A 232 8.63 0.56 19.37
CA ASP A 232 8.53 1.44 20.52
C ASP A 232 9.87 2.13 20.85
N GLY A 233 10.95 1.77 20.14
CA GLY A 233 12.27 2.38 20.22
C GLY A 233 12.42 3.61 19.29
N PRO A 234 13.57 4.30 19.35
CA PRO A 234 13.81 5.46 18.52
C PRO A 234 13.98 5.09 17.04
N PHE A 235 13.39 5.90 16.14
CA PHE A 235 13.69 5.91 14.70
C PHE A 235 14.52 7.15 14.37
N VAL A 236 15.81 6.94 14.06
CA VAL A 236 16.73 8.02 13.74
C VAL A 236 17.06 7.97 12.25
N ALA A 237 16.74 9.03 11.50
CA ALA A 237 17.06 9.16 10.09
C ALA A 237 18.25 10.08 9.89
N VAL A 238 19.18 9.68 9.02
CA VAL A 238 20.34 10.45 8.61
C VAL A 238 20.46 10.40 7.10
N ASN A 239 20.50 11.57 6.46
CA ASN A 239 20.82 11.66 5.04
C ASN A 239 22.31 11.94 4.90
N CYS A 240 23.06 10.97 4.35
CA CYS A 240 24.52 11.05 4.25
C CYS A 240 24.98 12.10 3.24
N ALA A 241 24.17 12.40 2.22
CA ALA A 241 24.48 13.43 1.23
C ALA A 241 24.22 14.87 1.71
N ALA A 242 23.35 15.03 2.72
CA ALA A 242 22.94 16.37 3.19
C ALA A 242 23.93 16.99 4.20
N ILE A 243 24.81 16.17 4.79
CA ILE A 243 25.76 16.60 5.83
C ILE A 243 27.17 16.71 5.22
N PRO A 244 27.88 17.84 5.37
CA PRO A 244 29.26 17.96 4.93
C PRO A 244 30.15 16.82 5.50
N GLU A 245 31.04 16.28 4.67
CA GLU A 245 31.89 15.14 5.01
C GLU A 245 32.63 15.35 6.33
N THR A 246 33.14 16.55 6.57
CA THR A 246 33.88 16.94 7.79
C THR A 246 33.04 16.88 9.07
N LEU A 247 31.71 16.98 8.96
CA LEU A 247 30.79 16.94 10.09
C LEU A 247 30.07 15.59 10.22
N LEU A 248 30.00 14.83 9.13
CA LEU A 248 29.23 13.59 9.06
C LEU A 248 29.72 12.56 10.08
N GLU A 249 31.05 12.46 10.27
CA GLU A 249 31.64 11.58 11.28
C GLU A 249 31.19 11.94 12.69
N ALA A 250 31.29 13.22 13.04
CA ALA A 250 30.88 13.73 14.36
C ALA A 250 29.37 13.59 14.60
N GLU A 251 28.55 13.76 13.56
CA GLU A 251 27.10 13.55 13.66
C GLU A 251 26.75 12.07 13.84
N LEU A 252 27.37 11.16 13.08
CA LEU A 252 27.07 9.71 13.16
C LEU A 252 27.57 9.10 14.47
N PHE A 253 28.85 9.31 14.80
CA PHE A 253 29.52 8.59 15.89
C PHE A 253 29.61 9.41 17.19
N GLY A 254 29.37 10.73 17.13
CA GLY A 254 29.54 11.62 18.26
C GLY A 254 31.02 12.04 18.46
N TYR A 255 31.25 12.91 19.40
CA TYR A 255 32.60 13.39 19.74
C TYR A 255 32.74 13.76 21.21
N GLU A 256 33.96 13.65 21.74
CA GLU A 256 34.30 14.13 23.07
C GLU A 256 34.80 15.58 23.04
N LYS A 257 34.71 16.25 24.20
CA LYS A 257 35.24 17.59 24.37
C LYS A 257 36.74 17.62 24.01
N GLY A 258 37.16 18.56 23.15
CA GLY A 258 38.53 18.71 22.69
C GLY A 258 38.90 17.86 21.46
N ALA A 259 37.99 17.08 20.87
CA ALA A 259 38.27 16.22 19.73
C ALA A 259 38.71 16.98 18.47
N PHE A 260 38.25 18.23 18.32
CA PHE A 260 38.63 19.14 17.22
C PHE A 260 38.41 20.59 17.65
N THR A 261 38.91 21.54 16.86
CA THR A 261 38.75 22.99 17.09
C THR A 261 37.25 23.34 17.04
N GLY A 262 36.67 23.73 18.18
CA GLY A 262 35.24 23.99 18.33
C GLY A 262 34.45 22.92 19.11
N ALA A 263 35.06 21.81 19.51
CA ALA A 263 34.46 20.79 20.36
C ALA A 263 34.47 21.21 21.85
N TYR A 264 33.64 22.18 22.19
CA TYR A 264 33.56 22.72 23.56
C TYR A 264 32.87 21.79 24.56
N ALA A 265 32.03 20.88 24.09
CA ALA A 265 31.29 19.90 24.89
C ALA A 265 31.26 18.54 24.18
N THR A 266 31.04 17.46 24.95
CA THR A 266 30.80 16.13 24.40
C THR A 266 29.41 16.07 23.76
N LYS A 267 29.29 15.49 22.54
CA LYS A 267 28.02 15.31 21.83
C LYS A 267 27.79 13.84 21.49
N LYS A 268 26.61 13.34 21.82
CA LYS A 268 26.16 12.01 21.43
C LYS A 268 25.93 11.94 19.92
N GLY A 269 26.35 10.85 19.29
CA GLY A 269 26.11 10.58 17.87
C GLY A 269 24.72 10.01 17.59
N LYS A 270 24.38 9.93 16.29
CA LYS A 270 23.13 9.36 15.81
C LYS A 270 23.01 7.87 16.12
N PHE A 271 24.12 7.12 16.12
CA PHE A 271 24.15 5.72 16.55
C PHE A 271 23.72 5.57 18.00
N GLU A 272 24.27 6.37 18.91
CA GLU A 272 23.89 6.34 20.32
C GLU A 272 22.43 6.80 20.52
N SER A 273 21.99 7.76 19.73
CA SER A 273 20.60 8.24 19.77
C SER A 273 19.58 7.22 19.26
N ALA A 274 20.02 6.25 18.46
CA ALA A 274 19.19 5.17 17.90
C ALA A 274 19.23 3.89 18.73
N ASP A 275 19.91 3.87 19.89
CA ASP A 275 20.07 2.68 20.72
C ASP A 275 18.72 2.10 21.13
N GLY A 276 18.57 0.79 21.03
CA GLY A 276 17.31 0.07 21.20
C GLY A 276 16.30 0.22 20.05
N GLY A 277 16.64 0.98 19.00
CA GLY A 277 15.74 1.31 17.90
C GLY A 277 16.27 0.98 16.51
N THR A 278 16.03 1.88 15.55
CA THR A 278 16.40 1.74 14.15
C THR A 278 17.13 2.99 13.67
N LEU A 279 18.29 2.82 13.03
CA LEU A 279 18.99 3.88 12.32
C LEU A 279 18.74 3.72 10.82
N PHE A 280 18.17 4.75 10.21
CA PHE A 280 17.97 4.84 8.76
C PHE A 280 19.03 5.72 8.15
N LEU A 281 19.84 5.13 7.25
CA LEU A 281 20.91 5.80 6.50
C LEU A 281 20.45 6.02 5.06
N ASP A 282 20.01 7.23 4.74
CA ASP A 282 19.61 7.58 3.37
C ASP A 282 20.85 8.03 2.57
N GLU A 283 20.83 7.72 1.26
CA GLU A 283 21.89 7.95 0.29
C GLU A 283 23.23 7.40 0.78
N ILE A 284 23.23 6.10 1.19
CA ILE A 284 24.42 5.41 1.72
C ILE A 284 25.56 5.31 0.68
N GLY A 285 25.25 5.43 -0.62
CA GLY A 285 26.23 5.44 -1.70
C GLY A 285 27.19 6.64 -1.66
N ASP A 286 26.77 7.73 -1.01
CA ASP A 286 27.57 8.96 -0.88
C ASP A 286 28.42 8.98 0.41
N LEU A 287 28.45 7.86 1.16
CA LEU A 287 29.24 7.78 2.39
C LEU A 287 30.76 7.76 2.08
N PRO A 288 31.57 8.66 2.66
CA PRO A 288 33.00 8.68 2.46
C PRO A 288 33.68 7.35 2.86
N ALA A 289 34.76 6.97 2.15
CA ALA A 289 35.45 5.68 2.35
C ALA A 289 35.91 5.43 3.80
N ALA A 290 36.38 6.50 4.49
CA ALA A 290 36.78 6.40 5.90
C ALA A 290 35.59 6.01 6.81
N LEU A 291 34.39 6.54 6.54
CA LEU A 291 33.18 6.26 7.29
C LEU A 291 32.57 4.92 6.94
N GLN A 292 32.76 4.45 5.70
CA GLN A 292 32.40 3.08 5.31
C GLN A 292 33.13 2.03 6.17
N ALA A 293 34.42 2.23 6.46
CA ALA A 293 35.20 1.34 7.31
C ALA A 293 34.69 1.35 8.77
N LYS A 294 34.30 2.53 9.29
CA LYS A 294 33.73 2.64 10.65
C LYS A 294 32.33 2.01 10.76
N LEU A 295 31.52 2.20 9.70
CA LEU A 295 30.20 1.56 9.62
C LEU A 295 30.33 0.03 9.56
N LEU A 296 31.28 -0.50 8.81
CA LEU A 296 31.56 -1.94 8.75
C LEU A 296 31.89 -2.49 10.13
N ARG A 297 32.82 -1.86 10.88
CA ARG A 297 33.15 -2.27 12.25
C ARG A 297 31.91 -2.28 13.16
N PHE A 298 31.06 -1.25 13.05
CA PHE A 298 29.80 -1.24 13.80
C PHE A 298 28.90 -2.44 13.45
N LEU A 299 28.77 -2.78 12.16
CA LEU A 299 27.94 -3.92 11.73
C LEU A 299 28.49 -5.27 12.20
N GLU A 300 29.80 -5.37 12.42
CA GLU A 300 30.47 -6.57 12.92
C GLU A 300 30.41 -6.68 14.44
N ASP A 301 30.87 -5.66 15.14
CA ASP A 301 31.16 -5.68 16.59
C ASP A 301 30.06 -5.02 17.44
N ARG A 302 29.15 -4.27 16.83
CA ARG A 302 28.17 -3.42 17.53
C ARG A 302 28.82 -2.38 18.44
N LEU A 303 30.04 -1.97 18.15
CA LEU A 303 30.80 -0.99 18.90
C LEU A 303 30.88 0.34 18.14
N VAL A 304 30.61 1.43 18.85
CA VAL A 304 30.76 2.81 18.38
C VAL A 304 31.85 3.50 19.20
N GLN A 305 32.77 4.14 18.48
CA GLN A 305 33.84 4.93 19.11
C GLN A 305 33.63 6.42 18.69
N PRO A 306 33.32 7.29 19.68
CA PRO A 306 33.23 8.74 19.41
C PRO A 306 34.57 9.33 18.94
N VAL A 307 34.51 10.40 18.19
CA VAL A 307 35.72 11.12 17.73
C VAL A 307 36.46 11.69 18.93
N GLY A 308 37.77 11.43 19.00
CA GLY A 308 38.61 11.85 20.14
C GLY A 308 38.51 10.96 21.39
N SER A 309 37.70 9.91 21.39
CA SER A 309 37.58 8.96 22.49
C SER A 309 38.46 7.73 22.30
N ALA A 310 39.08 7.26 23.39
CA ALA A 310 39.76 5.97 23.42
C ALA A 310 38.79 4.81 23.74
N HIS A 311 37.56 5.11 24.17
CA HIS A 311 36.59 4.12 24.63
C HIS A 311 35.52 3.88 23.57
N SER A 312 35.22 2.60 23.32
CA SER A 312 34.11 2.18 22.50
C SER A 312 32.90 1.85 23.37
N ARG A 313 31.70 2.11 22.85
CA ARG A 313 30.43 1.81 23.51
C ARG A 313 29.67 0.77 22.69
N LYS A 314 29.10 -0.21 23.37
CA LYS A 314 28.25 -1.21 22.71
C LYS A 314 26.85 -0.64 22.56
N ILE A 315 26.32 -0.67 21.33
CA ILE A 315 25.02 -0.08 20.94
C ILE A 315 24.22 -1.11 20.15
N ASP A 316 22.96 -1.29 20.51
CA ASP A 316 22.07 -2.23 19.84
C ASP A 316 21.10 -1.51 18.92
N VAL A 317 21.44 -1.39 17.63
CA VAL A 317 20.68 -0.67 16.62
C VAL A 317 20.44 -1.54 15.40
N ARG A 318 19.21 -1.56 14.88
CA ARG A 318 18.88 -2.13 13.57
C ARG A 318 19.22 -1.12 12.47
N ILE A 319 19.93 -1.56 11.43
CA ILE A 319 20.29 -0.70 10.29
C ILE A 319 19.32 -0.91 9.13
N VAL A 320 18.79 0.20 8.60
CA VAL A 320 18.10 0.27 7.32
C VAL A 320 18.86 1.29 6.47
N ALA A 321 19.39 0.87 5.32
CA ALA A 321 20.13 1.74 4.40
C ALA A 321 19.31 1.98 3.12
N ALA A 322 19.47 3.14 2.49
CA ALA A 322 18.82 3.47 1.24
C ALA A 322 19.76 4.16 0.27
N THR A 323 19.58 3.94 -1.01
CA THR A 323 20.33 4.65 -2.05
C THR A 323 19.58 4.68 -3.39
N ASN A 324 19.87 5.68 -4.20
CA ASN A 324 19.51 5.76 -5.61
C ASN A 324 20.68 5.38 -6.54
N CYS A 325 21.91 5.26 -5.99
CA CYS A 325 23.10 4.94 -6.73
C CYS A 325 23.20 3.45 -7.08
N ASP A 326 23.82 3.15 -8.22
CA ASP A 326 24.23 1.79 -8.57
C ASP A 326 25.47 1.39 -7.76
N LEU A 327 25.25 0.71 -6.63
CA LEU A 327 26.34 0.26 -5.75
C LEU A 327 27.27 -0.74 -6.43
N GLN A 328 26.82 -1.52 -7.43
CA GLN A 328 27.67 -2.45 -8.15
C GLN A 328 28.71 -1.70 -8.99
N ARG A 329 28.27 -0.64 -9.65
CA ARG A 329 29.16 0.26 -10.39
C ARG A 329 30.09 1.00 -9.45
N ALA A 330 29.59 1.51 -8.31
CA ALA A 330 30.42 2.19 -7.30
C ALA A 330 31.50 1.26 -6.72
N MET A 331 31.20 -0.02 -6.48
CA MET A 331 32.18 -1.03 -6.06
C MET A 331 33.25 -1.27 -7.13
N ALA A 332 32.85 -1.39 -8.41
CA ALA A 332 33.79 -1.58 -9.52
C ALA A 332 34.75 -0.36 -9.67
N GLN A 333 34.31 0.82 -9.29
CA GLN A 333 35.12 2.07 -9.31
C GLN A 333 35.89 2.29 -8.00
N GLY A 334 35.83 1.40 -7.02
CA GLY A 334 36.49 1.55 -5.73
C GLY A 334 35.87 2.63 -4.81
N GLN A 335 34.73 3.19 -5.17
CA GLN A 335 34.03 4.23 -4.38
C GLN A 335 33.23 3.66 -3.22
N PHE A 336 32.81 2.39 -3.32
CA PHE A 336 32.08 1.69 -2.26
C PHE A 336 32.74 0.36 -1.94
N ARG A 337 32.89 0.04 -0.66
CA ARG A 337 33.54 -1.20 -0.20
C ARG A 337 32.64 -2.40 -0.42
N THR A 338 33.19 -3.46 -0.96
CA THR A 338 32.50 -4.74 -1.22
C THR A 338 32.07 -5.44 0.08
N ASP A 339 32.91 -5.42 1.11
CA ASP A 339 32.62 -6.03 2.41
C ASP A 339 31.43 -5.35 3.10
N LEU A 340 31.38 -4.03 3.10
CA LEU A 340 30.25 -3.25 3.62
C LEU A 340 28.95 -3.54 2.84
N PHE A 341 29.03 -3.62 1.49
CA PHE A 341 27.86 -3.95 0.68
C PHE A 341 27.24 -5.27 1.12
N TYR A 342 28.00 -6.34 1.28
CA TYR A 342 27.43 -7.65 1.67
C TYR A 342 26.85 -7.63 3.09
N ARG A 343 27.37 -6.83 4.01
CA ARG A 343 26.81 -6.68 5.35
C ARG A 343 25.50 -5.88 5.37
N LEU A 344 25.38 -4.84 4.52
CA LEU A 344 24.15 -4.05 4.40
C LEU A 344 23.08 -4.79 3.59
N ASN A 345 23.50 -5.54 2.56
CA ASN A 345 22.62 -6.23 1.63
C ASN A 345 22.16 -7.60 2.13
N SER A 346 21.80 -7.72 3.43
CA SER A 346 21.21 -8.94 3.96
C SER A 346 19.81 -9.18 3.39
N PHE A 347 19.06 -8.11 3.14
CA PHE A 347 17.78 -8.16 2.44
C PHE A 347 17.59 -6.89 1.62
N THR A 348 17.25 -7.05 0.33
CA THR A 348 17.04 -5.91 -0.58
C THR A 348 15.56 -5.72 -0.90
N ILE A 349 15.08 -4.47 -0.83
CA ILE A 349 13.77 -4.07 -1.32
C ILE A 349 13.97 -3.01 -2.41
N LYS A 350 13.51 -3.29 -3.63
CA LYS A 350 13.56 -2.34 -4.75
C LYS A 350 12.21 -1.65 -4.91
N LEU A 351 12.19 -0.33 -4.78
CA LEU A 351 11.00 0.48 -5.00
C LEU A 351 10.87 0.82 -6.49
N PRO A 352 9.72 0.55 -7.11
CA PRO A 352 9.50 0.93 -8.50
C PRO A 352 9.40 2.47 -8.62
N PRO A 353 9.89 3.08 -9.71
CA PRO A 353 9.67 4.49 -9.98
C PRO A 353 8.19 4.78 -10.29
N LEU A 354 7.76 6.01 -10.10
CA LEU A 354 6.34 6.38 -10.21
C LEU A 354 5.77 6.14 -11.62
N ARG A 355 6.59 6.26 -12.66
CA ARG A 355 6.20 5.96 -14.06
C ARG A 355 5.74 4.50 -14.26
N GLU A 356 6.24 3.56 -13.46
CA GLU A 356 5.90 2.13 -13.51
C GLU A 356 4.72 1.75 -12.61
N ARG A 357 4.15 2.72 -11.85
CA ARG A 357 3.07 2.46 -10.89
C ARG A 357 1.65 2.63 -11.45
N GLY A 358 1.50 2.84 -12.76
CA GLY A 358 0.19 2.93 -13.41
C GLY A 358 -0.77 3.92 -12.73
N GLU A 359 -1.97 3.45 -12.33
CA GLU A 359 -3.01 4.26 -11.68
C GLU A 359 -2.65 4.77 -10.27
N ASP A 360 -1.58 4.30 -9.67
CA ASP A 360 -1.13 4.83 -8.38
C ASP A 360 -0.74 6.32 -8.48
N LYS A 361 -0.34 6.81 -9.66
CA LYS A 361 -0.10 8.24 -9.92
C LYS A 361 -1.34 9.08 -9.56
N VAL A 362 -2.49 8.70 -10.08
CA VAL A 362 -3.77 9.39 -9.85
C VAL A 362 -4.21 9.25 -8.39
N ARG A 363 -4.04 8.07 -7.81
CA ARG A 363 -4.41 7.82 -6.41
C ARG A 363 -3.59 8.66 -5.44
N LEU A 364 -2.29 8.74 -5.65
CA LEU A 364 -1.39 9.58 -4.87
C LEU A 364 -1.71 11.07 -5.04
N ALA A 365 -1.97 11.52 -6.27
CA ALA A 365 -2.36 12.89 -6.54
C ALA A 365 -3.64 13.26 -5.78
N ARG A 366 -4.68 12.43 -5.85
CA ARG A 366 -5.94 12.63 -5.11
C ARG A 366 -5.72 12.65 -3.60
N HIS A 367 -4.87 11.76 -3.09
CA HIS A 367 -4.53 11.74 -1.67
C HIS A 367 -3.86 13.04 -1.22
N PHE A 368 -2.90 13.56 -1.98
CA PHE A 368 -2.25 14.84 -1.67
C PHE A 368 -3.23 16.00 -1.76
N LEU A 369 -4.08 16.05 -2.79
CA LEU A 369 -5.09 17.08 -2.93
C LEU A 369 -6.07 17.07 -1.74
N GLU A 370 -6.51 15.89 -1.33
CA GLU A 370 -7.38 15.73 -0.15
C GLU A 370 -6.67 16.16 1.15
N LYS A 371 -5.39 15.81 1.31
CA LYS A 371 -4.55 16.25 2.44
C LYS A 371 -4.48 17.78 2.52
N PHE A 372 -4.20 18.45 1.40
CA PHE A 372 -4.14 19.91 1.34
C PHE A 372 -5.52 20.54 1.50
N SER A 373 -6.55 19.96 0.91
CA SER A 373 -7.95 20.42 1.06
C SER A 373 -8.41 20.42 2.52
N ARG A 374 -8.03 19.39 3.27
CA ARG A 374 -8.35 19.30 4.72
C ARG A 374 -7.56 20.30 5.55
N SER A 375 -6.28 20.53 5.24
CA SER A 375 -5.44 21.45 6.00
C SER A 375 -5.89 22.91 5.86
N GLU A 376 -6.37 23.29 4.66
CA GLU A 376 -6.78 24.66 4.33
C GLU A 376 -8.30 24.85 4.35
N ASN A 377 -9.06 23.81 4.72
CA ASN A 377 -10.52 23.79 4.71
C ASN A 377 -11.13 24.27 3.37
N ARG A 378 -10.45 23.95 2.26
CA ARG A 378 -10.80 24.31 0.90
C ARG A 378 -10.98 23.06 0.06
N PHE A 379 -12.23 22.69 -0.23
CA PHE A 379 -12.52 21.49 -1.02
C PHE A 379 -12.22 21.71 -2.50
N MET A 380 -11.40 20.83 -3.09
CA MET A 380 -10.97 20.91 -4.48
C MET A 380 -10.96 19.51 -5.15
N GLU A 381 -11.14 19.51 -6.46
CA GLU A 381 -11.11 18.32 -7.31
C GLU A 381 -10.22 18.57 -8.54
N PHE A 382 -9.70 17.51 -9.14
CA PHE A 382 -8.99 17.60 -10.42
C PHE A 382 -9.99 17.60 -11.57
N SER A 383 -9.73 18.38 -12.63
CA SER A 383 -10.38 18.19 -13.93
C SER A 383 -9.98 16.86 -14.56
N ASP A 384 -10.77 16.37 -15.54
CA ASP A 384 -10.43 15.13 -16.24
C ASP A 384 -9.13 15.30 -17.04
N GLU A 385 -8.90 16.47 -17.62
CA GLU A 385 -7.66 16.84 -18.31
C GLU A 385 -6.45 16.80 -17.36
N ALA A 386 -6.62 17.25 -16.12
CA ALA A 386 -5.56 17.16 -15.09
C ALA A 386 -5.24 15.72 -14.73
N LEU A 387 -6.25 14.87 -14.60
CA LEU A 387 -6.04 13.44 -14.33
C LEU A 387 -5.32 12.75 -15.49
N ASP A 388 -5.63 13.09 -16.72
CA ASP A 388 -4.95 12.56 -17.91
C ASP A 388 -3.51 13.06 -18.01
N ALA A 389 -3.27 14.34 -17.70
CA ALA A 389 -1.91 14.88 -17.62
C ALA A 389 -1.07 14.15 -16.54
N ILE A 390 -1.67 13.87 -15.37
CA ILE A 390 -1.01 13.10 -14.29
C ILE A 390 -0.65 11.68 -14.74
N ARG A 391 -1.53 10.99 -15.49
CA ARG A 391 -1.26 9.64 -16.01
C ARG A 391 -0.11 9.61 -17.00
N ASN A 392 -0.08 10.60 -17.90
CA ASN A 392 0.85 10.64 -19.03
C ASN A 392 2.22 11.18 -18.66
N HIS A 393 2.36 11.93 -17.56
CA HIS A 393 3.63 12.49 -17.13
C HIS A 393 4.62 11.41 -16.66
N THR A 394 5.92 11.60 -16.95
CA THR A 394 6.99 10.62 -16.67
C THR A 394 7.47 10.62 -15.22
N TRP A 395 7.23 11.71 -14.49
CA TRP A 395 7.57 11.88 -13.07
C TRP A 395 9.05 11.59 -12.75
N PRO A 396 10.03 12.31 -13.32
CA PRO A 396 11.43 12.09 -13.03
C PRO A 396 11.77 12.30 -11.54
N GLY A 397 11.09 13.21 -10.84
CA GLY A 397 11.22 13.41 -9.39
C GLY A 397 10.27 12.53 -8.56
N ASN A 398 9.60 11.54 -9.19
CA ASN A 398 8.74 10.55 -8.56
C ASN A 398 7.63 11.19 -7.69
N VAL A 399 7.37 10.62 -6.50
CA VAL A 399 6.29 11.05 -5.59
C VAL A 399 6.56 12.45 -5.03
N ARG A 400 7.83 12.83 -4.83
CA ARG A 400 8.20 14.17 -4.35
C ARG A 400 7.82 15.26 -5.36
N GLU A 401 8.06 15.01 -6.64
CA GLU A 401 7.63 15.92 -7.71
C GLU A 401 6.10 15.99 -7.80
N LEU A 402 5.42 14.84 -7.76
CA LEU A 402 3.97 14.77 -7.80
C LEU A 402 3.35 15.59 -6.65
N GLU A 403 3.82 15.40 -5.41
CA GLU A 403 3.33 16.16 -4.24
C GLU A 403 3.51 17.67 -4.42
N ASN A 404 4.69 18.11 -4.89
CA ASN A 404 4.98 19.52 -5.13
C ASN A 404 4.08 20.11 -6.23
N LYS A 405 3.88 19.40 -7.34
CA LYS A 405 3.00 19.86 -8.43
C LYS A 405 1.54 19.90 -8.03
N VAL A 406 1.06 18.93 -7.27
CA VAL A 406 -0.31 18.95 -6.71
C VAL A 406 -0.47 20.10 -5.71
N ARG A 407 0.52 20.33 -4.83
CA ARG A 407 0.49 21.48 -3.91
C ARG A 407 0.42 22.80 -4.65
N ARG A 408 1.22 22.93 -5.71
CA ARG A 408 1.17 24.13 -6.56
C ARG A 408 -0.20 24.29 -7.22
N GLY A 409 -0.74 23.22 -7.82
CA GLY A 409 -2.07 23.22 -8.40
C GLY A 409 -3.15 23.65 -7.42
N PHE A 410 -3.10 23.14 -6.20
CA PHE A 410 -3.99 23.53 -5.11
C PHE A 410 -3.91 25.02 -4.78
N LEU A 411 -2.71 25.61 -4.76
CA LEU A 411 -2.49 27.03 -4.44
C LEU A 411 -2.88 27.94 -5.59
N MET A 412 -2.62 27.55 -6.85
CA MET A 412 -2.80 28.40 -8.03
C MET A 412 -4.22 28.36 -8.61
N ALA A 413 -5.00 27.33 -8.31
CA ALA A 413 -6.37 27.23 -8.78
C ALA A 413 -7.26 28.29 -8.14
N THR A 414 -7.98 29.04 -8.96
CA THR A 414 -8.88 30.14 -8.51
C THR A 414 -10.28 29.65 -8.11
N GLY A 415 -10.68 28.45 -8.56
CA GLY A 415 -11.99 27.82 -8.30
C GLY A 415 -11.90 26.58 -7.41
N ARG A 416 -12.83 25.64 -7.62
CA ARG A 416 -12.86 24.32 -6.97
C ARG A 416 -12.18 23.22 -7.77
N VAL A 417 -11.73 23.52 -8.99
CA VAL A 417 -11.15 22.56 -9.93
C VAL A 417 -9.69 22.92 -10.13
N VAL A 418 -8.84 21.91 -10.12
CA VAL A 418 -7.40 22.01 -10.42
C VAL A 418 -7.16 21.52 -11.84
N ASP A 419 -6.78 22.44 -12.71
CA ASP A 419 -6.45 22.17 -14.12
C ASP A 419 -4.95 21.86 -14.30
N PRO A 420 -4.53 21.23 -15.41
CA PRO A 420 -3.14 20.88 -15.69
C PRO A 420 -2.18 22.08 -15.60
N GLU A 421 -2.63 23.24 -16.08
CA GLU A 421 -1.89 24.50 -16.11
C GLU A 421 -1.52 24.98 -14.69
N CYS A 422 -2.45 24.80 -13.73
CA CYS A 422 -2.21 25.14 -12.33
C CYS A 422 -1.07 24.32 -11.72
N MET A 423 -0.83 23.10 -12.23
CA MET A 423 0.23 22.20 -11.81
C MET A 423 1.49 22.33 -12.65
N GLU A 424 1.49 23.19 -13.68
CA GLU A 424 2.54 23.22 -14.72
C GLU A 424 2.78 21.82 -15.35
N LEU A 425 1.71 21.07 -15.51
CA LEU A 425 1.70 19.85 -16.29
C LEU A 425 1.28 20.26 -17.71
N ASP A 426 2.23 20.82 -18.48
CA ASP A 426 1.99 21.09 -19.89
C ASP A 426 1.61 19.77 -20.57
N GLN A 427 0.61 19.81 -21.41
CA GLN A 427 0.27 18.72 -22.34
C GLN A 427 1.43 18.61 -23.35
N GLY A 428 2.46 17.84 -22.96
CA GLY A 428 3.66 17.64 -23.77
C GLY A 428 4.93 18.05 -23.05
N GLY A 429 5.35 17.27 -22.02
CA GLY A 429 6.78 17.22 -21.67
C GLY A 429 7.56 16.82 -22.94
N PRO A 430 8.83 17.24 -23.08
CA PRO A 430 9.61 16.80 -24.23
C PRO A 430 9.60 15.27 -24.22
N ALA A 431 8.93 14.67 -25.22
CA ALA A 431 9.16 13.28 -25.54
C ALA A 431 10.68 13.10 -25.65
N PRO A 432 11.28 12.07 -25.04
CA PRO A 432 12.66 11.74 -25.34
C PRO A 432 12.74 11.68 -26.86
N VAL A 433 13.57 12.54 -27.43
CA VAL A 433 13.83 12.52 -28.88
C VAL A 433 14.21 11.08 -29.18
N PRO A 434 13.49 10.35 -30.05
CA PRO A 434 13.89 8.99 -30.38
C PRO A 434 15.31 9.06 -30.93
N GLU A 435 16.25 8.42 -30.29
CA GLU A 435 17.63 8.28 -30.77
C GLU A 435 17.75 7.44 -32.05
N ALA A 436 16.62 6.93 -32.54
CA ALA A 436 16.52 6.14 -33.75
C ALA A 436 16.11 7.03 -34.94
N ASP A 437 17.05 7.68 -35.59
CA ASP A 437 17.15 7.99 -37.00
C ASP A 437 18.14 9.16 -37.28
N CYS A 438 19.09 9.38 -36.39
CA CYS A 438 20.24 10.24 -36.72
C CYS A 438 21.29 9.39 -37.40
N LYS A 439 21.54 9.64 -38.69
CA LYS A 439 22.80 9.21 -39.33
C LYS A 439 23.98 9.69 -38.48
N PRO A 440 25.01 8.88 -38.30
CA PRO A 440 26.19 9.30 -37.48
C PRO A 440 26.79 10.59 -38.08
N GLY A 441 26.65 11.72 -37.33
CA GLY A 441 27.21 13.01 -37.72
C GLY A 441 26.21 14.20 -37.76
N ALA A 442 24.90 14.01 -37.66
CA ALA A 442 23.96 15.13 -37.62
C ALA A 442 23.80 15.69 -36.21
N THR A 443 24.00 16.99 -36.04
CA THR A 443 23.83 17.70 -34.77
C THR A 443 22.33 17.96 -34.48
N GLN A 444 21.97 18.12 -33.22
CA GLN A 444 20.58 18.50 -32.81
C GLN A 444 20.11 19.78 -33.51
N LYS A 445 21.05 20.68 -33.87
CA LYS A 445 20.81 21.87 -34.64
C LYS A 445 20.27 21.56 -36.03
N ASP A 446 20.90 20.61 -36.75
CA ASP A 446 20.53 20.25 -38.14
C ASP A 446 19.14 19.63 -38.19
N TYR A 447 18.76 18.90 -37.17
CA TYR A 447 17.41 18.33 -37.05
C TYR A 447 16.34 19.42 -36.87
N VAL A 448 16.59 20.41 -35.99
CA VAL A 448 15.68 21.54 -35.78
C VAL A 448 15.56 22.38 -37.06
N ILE A 449 16.63 22.60 -37.78
CA ILE A 449 16.63 23.31 -39.08
C ILE A 449 15.76 22.54 -40.10
N LYS A 450 15.96 21.24 -40.24
CA LYS A 450 15.22 20.40 -41.17
C LYS A 450 13.70 20.40 -40.89
N VAL A 451 13.30 20.38 -39.63
CA VAL A 451 11.86 20.45 -39.23
C VAL A 451 11.32 21.86 -39.54
N LEU A 452 12.07 22.92 -39.35
CA LEU A 452 11.69 24.28 -39.72
C LEU A 452 11.49 24.40 -41.22
N GLU A 453 12.38 23.86 -42.05
CA GLU A 453 12.29 23.84 -43.53
C GLU A 453 11.06 23.07 -43.99
N GLN A 454 10.83 21.88 -43.48
CA GLN A 454 9.66 21.04 -43.82
C GLN A 454 8.33 21.73 -43.53
N ASN A 455 8.27 22.64 -42.56
CA ASN A 455 7.10 23.39 -42.15
C ASN A 455 7.06 24.81 -42.70
N GLY A 456 7.87 25.13 -43.69
CA GLY A 456 7.93 26.45 -44.30
C GLY A 456 8.25 27.57 -43.32
N TYR A 457 9.11 27.29 -42.31
CA TYR A 457 9.51 28.19 -41.22
C TYR A 457 8.38 28.74 -40.38
N VAL A 458 7.21 28.05 -40.40
CA VAL A 458 6.09 28.37 -39.50
C VAL A 458 6.29 27.71 -38.15
N ILE A 459 6.74 28.48 -37.17
CA ILE A 459 7.09 28.02 -35.81
C ILE A 459 5.99 27.21 -35.16
N ALA A 460 4.71 27.58 -35.38
CA ALA A 460 3.58 26.87 -34.82
C ALA A 460 3.40 25.46 -35.41
N ARG A 461 3.74 25.23 -36.66
CA ARG A 461 3.69 23.92 -37.32
C ARG A 461 4.89 23.08 -36.95
N ALA A 462 6.09 23.66 -36.95
CA ALA A 462 7.32 23.02 -36.53
C ALA A 462 7.26 22.57 -35.06
N ALA A 463 6.72 23.39 -34.17
CA ALA A 463 6.50 23.04 -32.76
C ALA A 463 5.54 21.86 -32.61
N ARG A 464 4.44 21.83 -33.39
CA ARG A 464 3.50 20.68 -33.38
C ARG A 464 4.17 19.40 -33.90
N GLN A 465 4.97 19.47 -34.95
CA GLN A 465 5.67 18.30 -35.50
C GLN A 465 6.70 17.74 -34.52
N LEU A 466 7.36 18.60 -33.75
CA LEU A 466 8.30 18.22 -32.67
C LEU A 466 7.60 17.89 -31.36
N ASN A 467 6.26 18.02 -31.31
CA ASN A 467 5.46 17.82 -30.10
C ASN A 467 5.94 18.66 -28.91
N ILE A 468 6.33 19.93 -29.16
CA ILE A 468 6.79 20.89 -28.16
C ILE A 468 5.97 22.18 -28.21
N SER A 469 5.98 22.93 -27.10
CA SER A 469 5.31 24.24 -27.07
C SER A 469 6.02 25.29 -27.94
N ARG A 470 5.27 26.31 -28.42
CA ARG A 470 5.86 27.43 -29.14
C ARG A 470 7.00 28.13 -28.35
N PRO A 471 6.86 28.42 -27.04
CA PRO A 471 7.96 28.96 -26.24
C PRO A 471 9.19 28.06 -26.23
N SER A 472 9.00 26.73 -26.10
CA SER A 472 10.09 25.75 -26.14
C SER A 472 10.80 25.73 -27.48
N MET A 473 10.06 25.88 -28.59
CA MET A 473 10.64 26.00 -29.93
C MET A 473 11.47 27.27 -30.10
N TYR A 474 11.00 28.40 -29.58
CA TYR A 474 11.80 29.64 -29.54
C TYR A 474 13.07 29.50 -28.70
N ALA A 475 12.99 28.82 -27.58
CA ALA A 475 14.13 28.52 -26.72
C ALA A 475 15.19 27.66 -27.44
N LEU A 476 14.77 26.63 -28.19
CA LEU A 476 15.62 25.77 -29.02
C LEU A 476 16.31 26.57 -30.14
N ILE A 477 15.56 27.38 -30.86
CA ILE A 477 16.05 28.26 -31.93
C ILE A 477 17.13 29.19 -31.36
N LYS A 478 16.87 29.83 -30.23
CA LYS A 478 17.81 30.72 -29.56
C LYS A 478 19.05 29.97 -29.05
N LYS A 479 18.86 28.78 -28.43
CA LYS A 479 19.92 27.93 -27.89
C LYS A 479 20.93 27.50 -28.98
N HIS A 480 20.43 27.18 -30.17
CA HIS A 480 21.25 26.71 -31.29
C HIS A 480 21.64 27.81 -32.25
N GLY A 481 21.35 29.09 -31.95
CA GLY A 481 21.71 30.23 -32.77
C GLY A 481 21.13 30.15 -34.19
N ILE A 482 19.91 29.65 -34.36
CA ILE A 482 19.26 29.53 -35.67
C ILE A 482 18.60 30.86 -36.01
N ASN A 483 19.02 31.48 -37.11
CA ASN A 483 18.47 32.76 -37.60
C ASN A 483 17.42 32.47 -38.70
N ILE A 484 16.14 32.52 -38.32
CA ILE A 484 15.02 32.20 -39.23
C ILE A 484 14.85 33.25 -40.31
N ASP A 485 15.18 34.52 -40.07
CA ASP A 485 14.99 35.61 -41.04
C ASP A 485 15.96 35.52 -42.21
N ASN A 486 17.09 34.83 -42.05
CA ASN A 486 18.06 34.57 -43.09
C ASN A 486 17.82 33.28 -43.89
N MET A 487 16.80 32.51 -43.48
CA MET A 487 16.46 31.18 -44.07
C MET A 487 15.10 31.14 -44.81
N LYS A 488 14.36 32.25 -44.77
CA LYS A 488 13.16 32.46 -45.58
C LYS A 488 13.55 32.98 -46.97
#